data_ad1ce9ffb0e71e5e910af3de05073a0c
#
_entry.id   ad1ce9ffb0e71e5e910af3de05073a0c
#
_cell.length_a   1.000
_cell.length_b   1.000
_cell.length_c   1.000
_cell.angle_alpha   90.00
_cell.angle_beta   90.00
_cell.angle_gamma   90.00
#
_symmetry.space_group_name_H-M   'P 1'
#
loop_
_entity.id
_entity.type
_entity.pdbx_description
1 polymer ?
#
loop_
_entity_poly.entity_id
_entity_poly.type
_entity_poly.pdbx_seq_one_letter_code
_entity_poly.pdbx_strand_id
1 'polypeptide(L)'
;MTSIELQLCDIQGRLFKLSAWRGISSAEFIKVFMKSATAKVFDSIYNRMQWAGEEYLLEEVIDEVGDRFEKPGEVYADEMIYWIGYIYRYWHYVVGEVSKEIYKQAAVKVMK
;
A
#
# COMPACT_ATOMS: atom_id res chain seq x y z
N MET A 1 9.81 12.42 -12.40
CA MET A 1 8.60 11.65 -12.10
C MET A 1 7.39 12.35 -12.72
N THR A 2 6.48 11.59 -13.31
CA THR A 2 5.32 12.17 -13.99
C THR A 2 4.21 12.56 -13.01
N SER A 3 3.30 13.43 -13.48
CA SER A 3 2.12 13.81 -12.72
C SER A 3 1.25 12.59 -12.38
N ILE A 4 1.12 11.66 -13.32
CA ILE A 4 0.35 10.43 -13.12
C ILE A 4 0.97 9.58 -12.02
N GLU A 5 2.29 9.46 -12.00
CA GLU A 5 2.99 8.70 -10.97
C GLU A 5 2.80 9.31 -9.58
N LEU A 6 2.83 10.64 -9.49
CA LEU A 6 2.55 11.32 -8.23
C LEU A 6 1.12 11.10 -7.76
N GLN A 7 0.16 11.08 -8.71
CA GLN A 7 -1.23 10.77 -8.37
C GLN A 7 -1.37 9.34 -7.83
N LEU A 8 -0.63 8.40 -8.39
CA LEU A 8 -0.66 7.01 -7.90
C LEU A 8 -0.03 6.89 -6.51
N CYS A 9 0.99 7.69 -6.22
CA CYS A 9 1.53 7.77 -4.85
C CYS A 9 0.46 8.24 -3.88
N ASP A 10 -0.30 9.27 -4.25
CA ASP A 10 -1.38 9.80 -3.42
C ASP A 10 -2.49 8.76 -3.23
N ILE A 11 -2.87 8.07 -4.29
CA ILE A 11 -3.89 7.03 -4.21
C ILE A 11 -3.47 5.94 -3.23
N GLN A 12 -2.22 5.49 -3.31
CA GLN A 12 -1.74 4.48 -2.38
C GLN A 12 -1.70 5.01 -0.94
N GLY A 13 -1.30 6.25 -0.75
CA GLY A 13 -1.35 6.88 0.56
C GLY A 13 -2.76 6.91 1.13
N ARG A 14 -3.74 7.28 0.31
CA ARG A 14 -5.14 7.31 0.74
C ARG A 14 -5.68 5.90 1.02
N LEU A 15 -5.26 4.92 0.24
CA LEU A 15 -5.63 3.52 0.48
C LEU A 15 -5.11 3.04 1.84
N PHE A 16 -3.86 3.36 2.14
CA PHE A 16 -3.27 3.01 3.43
C PHE A 16 -4.01 3.70 4.58
N LYS A 17 -4.33 4.99 4.40
CA LYS A 17 -5.09 5.75 5.41
C LYS A 17 -6.48 5.14 5.64
N LEU A 18 -7.15 4.73 4.57
CA LEU A 18 -8.47 4.10 4.68
C LEU A 18 -8.38 2.79 5.46
N SER A 19 -7.32 2.02 5.29
CA SER A 19 -7.14 0.77 6.05
C SER A 19 -7.10 1.05 7.56
N ALA A 20 -6.45 2.13 7.96
CA ALA A 20 -6.39 2.55 9.35
C ALA A 20 -7.76 2.98 9.86
N TRP A 21 -8.51 3.71 9.06
CA TRP A 21 -9.88 4.10 9.41
C TRP A 21 -10.80 2.90 9.58
N ARG A 22 -10.54 1.81 8.87
CA ARG A 22 -11.29 0.56 9.03
C ARG A 22 -10.81 -0.26 10.21
N GLY A 23 -9.83 0.23 10.97
CA GLY A 23 -9.32 -0.45 12.16
C GLY A 23 -8.39 -1.62 11.88
N ILE A 24 -7.89 -1.74 10.66
CA ILE A 24 -6.96 -2.82 10.29
C ILE A 24 -5.58 -2.50 10.87
N SER A 25 -4.94 -3.51 11.50
CA SER A 25 -3.57 -3.35 11.98
C SER A 25 -2.69 -2.80 10.85
N SER A 26 -2.03 -1.67 11.11
CA SER A 26 -1.24 -1.00 10.06
C SER A 26 -0.07 -1.84 9.61
N ALA A 27 0.66 -2.45 10.54
CA ALA A 27 1.79 -3.31 10.18
C ALA A 27 1.35 -4.49 9.33
N GLU A 28 0.23 -5.12 9.67
CA GLU A 28 -0.29 -6.24 8.90
C GLU A 28 -0.77 -5.79 7.52
N PHE A 29 -1.46 -4.65 7.45
CA PHE A 29 -1.93 -4.13 6.18
C PHE A 29 -0.76 -3.84 5.23
N ILE A 30 0.27 -3.16 5.72
CA ILE A 30 1.45 -2.83 4.90
C ILE A 30 2.06 -4.10 4.34
N LYS A 31 2.31 -5.08 5.20
CA LYS A 31 2.92 -6.34 4.82
C LYS A 31 2.09 -7.07 3.77
N VAL A 32 0.80 -7.20 4.00
CA VAL A 32 -0.10 -7.96 3.11
C VAL A 32 -0.30 -7.21 1.81
N PHE A 33 -0.56 -5.90 1.88
CA PHE A 33 -0.78 -5.11 0.67
C PHE A 33 0.42 -5.15 -0.27
N MET A 34 1.62 -4.94 0.26
CA MET A 34 2.81 -4.83 -0.59
C MET A 34 3.13 -6.14 -1.34
N LYS A 35 2.57 -7.25 -0.87
CA LYS A 35 2.73 -8.55 -1.52
C LYS A 35 1.50 -8.97 -2.32
N SER A 36 0.46 -8.14 -2.37
CA SER A 36 -0.83 -8.50 -2.94
C SER A 36 -0.86 -8.36 -4.46
N ALA A 37 -1.86 -8.97 -5.07
CA ALA A 37 -2.13 -8.80 -6.49
C ALA A 37 -2.47 -7.34 -6.81
N THR A 38 -3.14 -6.64 -5.89
CA THR A 38 -3.47 -5.22 -6.04
C THR A 38 -2.20 -4.37 -6.13
N ALA A 39 -1.19 -4.66 -5.29
CA ALA A 39 0.09 -3.96 -5.37
C ALA A 39 0.78 -4.19 -6.71
N LYS A 40 0.67 -5.40 -7.26
CA LYS A 40 1.22 -5.70 -8.60
C LYS A 40 0.53 -4.88 -9.68
N VAL A 41 -0.76 -4.64 -9.55
CA VAL A 41 -1.50 -3.76 -10.46
C VAL A 41 -0.90 -2.35 -10.41
N PHE A 42 -0.59 -1.85 -9.23
CA PHE A 42 0.04 -0.53 -9.06
C PHE A 42 1.47 -0.51 -9.61
N ASP A 43 2.17 -1.64 -9.59
CA ASP A 43 3.53 -1.74 -10.11
C ASP A 43 3.56 -1.67 -11.64
N SER A 44 2.46 -1.95 -12.31
CA SER A 44 2.41 -1.94 -13.77
C SER A 44 2.39 -0.51 -14.32
N ILE A 45 2.81 -0.35 -15.58
CA ILE A 45 2.88 0.96 -16.22
C ILE A 45 1.49 1.59 -16.31
N TYR A 46 0.50 0.79 -16.69
CA TYR A 46 -0.90 1.25 -16.77
C TYR A 46 -1.84 0.09 -16.50
N ASN A 47 -2.83 0.34 -15.66
CA ASN A 47 -3.93 -0.60 -15.42
C ASN A 47 -5.13 0.20 -14.96
N ARG A 48 -6.28 -0.05 -15.58
CA ARG A 48 -7.53 0.67 -15.25
C ARG A 48 -7.89 0.56 -13.78
N MET A 49 -7.56 -0.56 -13.15
CA MET A 49 -7.86 -0.80 -11.75
C MET A 49 -7.14 0.17 -10.81
N GLN A 50 -5.99 0.73 -11.25
CA GLN A 50 -5.30 1.76 -10.46
C GLN A 50 -6.19 2.96 -10.15
N TRP A 51 -7.21 3.18 -10.95
CA TRP A 51 -8.09 4.36 -10.88
C TRP A 51 -9.48 4.02 -10.36
N ALA A 52 -9.66 2.85 -9.78
CA ALA A 52 -10.97 2.37 -9.32
C ALA A 52 -11.45 3.03 -8.02
N GLY A 53 -10.57 3.77 -7.34
CA GLY A 53 -10.88 4.39 -6.05
C GLY A 53 -10.39 3.56 -4.89
N GLU A 54 -9.97 4.24 -3.82
CA GLU A 54 -9.35 3.56 -2.67
C GLU A 54 -10.30 2.59 -1.97
N GLU A 55 -11.59 2.89 -1.94
CA GLU A 55 -12.55 1.98 -1.31
C GLU A 55 -12.66 0.66 -2.06
N TYR A 56 -12.75 0.72 -3.38
CA TYR A 56 -12.78 -0.48 -4.21
C TYR A 56 -11.48 -1.27 -4.09
N LEU A 57 -10.37 -0.58 -4.11
CA LEU A 57 -9.05 -1.21 -4.02
C LEU A 57 -8.86 -1.90 -2.67
N LEU A 58 -9.35 -1.28 -1.59
CA LEU A 58 -9.28 -1.91 -0.27
C LEU A 58 -10.12 -3.19 -0.23
N GLU A 59 -11.32 -3.16 -0.79
CA GLU A 59 -12.16 -4.36 -0.83
C GLU A 59 -11.48 -5.49 -1.62
N GLU A 60 -10.78 -5.15 -2.70
CA GLU A 60 -10.03 -6.15 -3.47
C GLU A 60 -8.94 -6.80 -2.63
N VAL A 61 -8.22 -6.00 -1.83
CA VAL A 61 -7.18 -6.54 -0.94
C VAL A 61 -7.82 -7.42 0.14
N ILE A 62 -8.92 -6.97 0.73
CA ILE A 62 -9.62 -7.74 1.77
C ILE A 62 -10.10 -9.07 1.20
N ASP A 63 -10.69 -9.05 0.00
CA ASP A 63 -11.18 -10.27 -0.64
C ASP A 63 -10.04 -11.26 -0.94
N GLU A 64 -8.89 -10.73 -1.31
CA GLU A 64 -7.74 -11.56 -1.64
C GLU A 64 -7.18 -12.28 -0.41
N VAL A 65 -7.17 -11.62 0.74
CA VAL A 65 -6.45 -12.14 1.91
C VAL A 65 -7.37 -12.78 2.95
N GLY A 66 -8.68 -12.65 2.78
CA GLY A 66 -9.65 -13.26 3.68
C GLY A 66 -9.56 -12.72 5.11
N ASP A 67 -9.34 -13.59 6.07
CA ASP A 67 -9.38 -13.25 7.48
C ASP A 67 -8.04 -12.76 8.07
N ARG A 68 -7.03 -12.54 7.22
CA ARG A 68 -5.71 -12.12 7.72
C ARG A 68 -5.75 -10.77 8.43
N PHE A 69 -6.74 -9.92 8.09
CA PHE A 69 -6.89 -8.61 8.71
C PHE A 69 -7.72 -8.63 9.99
N GLU A 70 -8.16 -9.79 10.45
CA GLU A 70 -8.93 -9.89 11.68
C GLU A 70 -8.07 -9.83 12.93
N LYS A 71 -6.76 -10.02 12.80
CA LYS A 71 -5.84 -9.96 13.94
C LYS A 71 -5.75 -8.53 14.47
N PRO A 72 -5.91 -8.34 15.77
CA PRO A 72 -5.76 -7.01 16.36
C PRO A 72 -4.31 -6.54 16.29
N GLY A 73 -4.12 -5.25 16.23
CA GLY A 73 -2.80 -4.64 16.17
C GLY A 73 -2.90 -3.13 16.18
N GLU A 74 -1.75 -2.49 16.24
CA GLU A 74 -1.70 -1.04 16.29
C GLU A 74 -2.18 -0.42 14.99
N VAL A 75 -2.99 0.63 15.10
CA VAL A 75 -3.44 1.44 13.97
C VAL A 75 -2.67 2.76 14.03
N TYR A 76 -1.88 3.02 13.00
CA TYR A 76 -1.02 4.21 12.97
C TYR A 76 -1.86 5.46 12.73
N ALA A 77 -1.31 6.61 13.16
CA ALA A 77 -1.97 7.90 12.92
C ALA A 77 -2.12 8.15 11.41
N ASP A 78 -3.17 8.90 11.05
CA ASP A 78 -3.55 9.16 9.66
C ASP A 78 -2.38 9.65 8.81
N GLU A 79 -1.65 10.64 9.29
CA GLU A 79 -0.52 11.19 8.52
C GLU A 79 0.60 10.18 8.35
N MET A 80 0.89 9.43 9.38
CA MET A 80 1.96 8.43 9.33
C MET A 80 1.65 7.36 8.30
N ILE A 81 0.46 6.75 8.37
CA ILE A 81 0.11 5.65 7.46
C ILE A 81 -0.05 6.16 6.02
N TYR A 82 -0.57 7.38 5.84
CA TYR A 82 -0.65 7.99 4.52
C TYR A 82 0.73 8.12 3.89
N TRP A 83 1.67 8.70 4.62
CA TRP A 83 3.00 8.93 4.07
C TRP A 83 3.78 7.65 3.85
N ILE A 84 3.55 6.62 4.65
CA ILE A 84 4.14 5.31 4.40
C ILE A 84 3.69 4.78 3.04
N GLY A 85 2.39 4.83 2.76
CA GLY A 85 1.85 4.39 1.47
C GLY A 85 2.40 5.21 0.31
N TYR A 86 2.41 6.54 0.46
CA TYR A 86 2.92 7.46 -0.56
C TYR A 86 4.39 7.18 -0.85
N ILE A 87 5.21 7.12 0.18
CA ILE A 87 6.67 6.98 0.03
C ILE A 87 7.02 5.62 -0.56
N TYR A 88 6.33 4.56 -0.19
CA TYR A 88 6.62 3.24 -0.76
C TYR A 88 6.34 3.22 -2.27
N ARG A 89 5.27 3.87 -2.71
CA ARG A 89 4.97 3.96 -4.15
C ARG A 89 5.96 4.89 -4.86
N TYR A 90 6.32 5.99 -4.22
CA TYR A 90 7.36 6.89 -4.73
C TYR A 90 8.69 6.14 -4.93
N TRP A 91 9.08 5.33 -3.95
CA TRP A 91 10.29 4.51 -4.00
C TRP A 91 10.27 3.59 -5.21
N HIS A 92 9.13 2.96 -5.51
CA HIS A 92 8.97 2.11 -6.67
C HIS A 92 9.37 2.86 -7.96
N TYR A 93 8.90 4.08 -8.13
CA TYR A 93 9.19 4.86 -9.34
C TYR A 93 10.63 5.33 -9.41
N VAL A 94 11.25 5.61 -8.29
CA VAL A 94 12.63 6.12 -8.25
C VAL A 94 13.64 4.99 -8.51
N VAL A 95 13.46 3.83 -7.90
CA VAL A 95 14.43 2.74 -8.00
C VAL A 95 14.04 1.62 -8.95
N GLY A 96 12.80 1.59 -9.42
CA GLY A 96 12.33 0.57 -10.34
C GLY A 96 12.07 -0.79 -9.72
N GLU A 97 12.00 -0.88 -8.39
CA GLU A 97 11.72 -2.13 -7.70
C GLU A 97 10.22 -2.35 -7.57
N VAL A 98 9.79 -3.62 -7.59
CA VAL A 98 8.39 -3.95 -7.35
C VAL A 98 8.04 -3.83 -5.87
N SER A 99 6.76 -3.68 -5.57
CA SER A 99 6.27 -3.46 -4.20
C SER A 99 6.79 -4.49 -3.20
N LYS A 100 6.77 -5.76 -3.57
CA LYS A 100 7.25 -6.84 -2.70
C LYS A 100 8.71 -6.63 -2.29
N GLU A 101 9.56 -6.23 -3.23
CA GLU A 101 10.98 -6.01 -2.95
C GLU A 101 11.21 -4.75 -2.11
N ILE A 102 10.41 -3.72 -2.36
CA ILE A 102 10.48 -2.50 -1.55
C ILE A 102 10.12 -2.80 -0.10
N TYR A 103 9.09 -3.59 0.12
CA TYR A 103 8.70 -3.98 1.47
C TYR A 103 9.84 -4.72 2.18
N LYS A 104 10.50 -5.66 1.49
CA LYS A 104 11.62 -6.40 2.07
C LYS A 104 12.75 -5.48 2.48
N GLN A 105 13.12 -4.52 1.62
CA GLN A 105 14.20 -3.59 1.89
C GLN A 105 13.87 -2.68 3.07
N ALA A 106 12.64 -2.18 3.13
CA ALA A 106 12.21 -1.33 4.23
C ALA A 106 12.21 -2.08 5.55
N ALA A 107 11.73 -3.34 5.56
CA ALA A 107 11.71 -4.15 6.76
C ALA A 107 13.11 -4.42 7.31
N VAL A 108 14.07 -4.71 6.41
CA VAL A 108 15.45 -4.93 6.82
C VAL A 108 16.06 -3.67 7.46
N LYS A 109 15.80 -2.51 6.87
CA LYS A 109 16.31 -1.24 7.41
C LYS A 109 15.71 -0.92 8.78
N VAL A 110 14.45 -1.21 8.98
CA VAL A 110 13.77 -0.93 10.24
C VAL A 110 14.23 -1.88 11.34
N MET A 111 14.58 -3.10 10.98
CA MET A 111 15.00 -4.11 11.96
C MET A 111 16.46 -3.95 12.44
N LYS A 112 17.16 -3.01 11.86
CA LYS A 112 18.47 -2.67 12.36
C LYS A 112 18.35 -1.66 13.48
#